data_afbdeaa508b5eba80fdddf77388b2046
#
_entry.id   afbdeaa508b5eba80fdddf77388b2046
#
_cell.length_a   1.000
_cell.length_b   1.000
_cell.length_c   1.000
_cell.angle_alpha   90.00
_cell.angle_beta   90.00
_cell.angle_gamma   90.00
#
_symmetry.space_group_name_H-M   'P 1'
#
loop_
_entity.id
_entity.type
_entity.pdbx_description
1 polymer ?
#
loop_
_entity_poly.entity_id
_entity_poly.type
_entity_poly.pdbx_seq_one_letter_code
_entity_poly.pdbx_strand_id
1 'polypeptide(L)'
;MANLSLPNLTPKTDKHKVVIIGGGFGGLYAAKTLGKYEAVVDVTLIDKRNFHLFQPLLYQVATGTLSPADIASPLRGVLSGNKNTHVLLDEVVDIDADSKTVVMNEGIVNYDSLIVATGVSHHYFGNEHWKPYAPGLKTVEDALEIRHRIFMAFEAAEKETDPALQQAWLTFVIVGGGPTGVELAGAIAEIAYSVLKKDFRKIDTTRARIILLEGMDRVLPPYDPSLSAKAQKSLEKLGVQVQTKSLVTNIEDNLVTFKQGDEQLEISAKTIVWAAGVQASGMSKVLESRLGATLDRAGRVIVEPNLSVANYPDVFVIGDLANFPHQNERPLPGVAPVAMQEGEYVAKLIKQRVNGQEIAPFRYVELGSLAVIGQNAAVVDLGFIKFSGFLAWLVWIFAHVYYLIEFDNKMVVMLQWGWNYFTRSRGARLITGEKDLVSGFKLYQEAAEKETKVNLKVEA
;
A
#
# COMPACT_ATOMS: atom_id res chain seq x y z
N MET A 1 -39.23 -3.88 -13.46
CA MET A 1 -38.21 -3.26 -12.60
C MET A 1 -38.12 -1.80 -13.04
N ALA A 2 -38.42 -0.86 -12.17
CA ALA A 2 -38.32 0.56 -12.50
C ALA A 2 -36.85 0.88 -12.80
N ASN A 3 -36.58 1.44 -13.99
CA ASN A 3 -35.28 2.04 -14.33
C ASN A 3 -35.07 3.24 -13.40
N LEU A 4 -34.53 3.02 -12.20
CA LEU A 4 -34.04 4.10 -11.36
C LEU A 4 -32.78 4.61 -12.05
N SER A 5 -32.92 5.72 -12.81
CA SER A 5 -31.74 6.42 -13.33
C SER A 5 -30.90 6.91 -12.16
N LEU A 6 -29.61 6.60 -12.16
CA LEU A 6 -28.67 7.09 -11.13
C LEU A 6 -28.69 8.62 -11.07
N PRO A 7 -28.66 9.23 -9.87
CA PRO A 7 -28.67 10.69 -9.74
C PRO A 7 -27.38 11.29 -10.32
N ASN A 8 -27.53 12.42 -11.03
CA ASN A 8 -26.39 13.18 -11.51
C ASN A 8 -25.88 14.14 -10.42
N LEU A 9 -24.69 13.87 -9.92
CA LEU A 9 -24.03 14.62 -8.84
C LEU A 9 -23.03 15.66 -9.37
N THR A 10 -23.03 15.93 -10.69
CA THR A 10 -22.15 16.91 -11.32
C THR A 10 -22.40 18.31 -10.74
N PRO A 11 -21.36 19.03 -10.27
CA PRO A 11 -21.51 20.42 -9.84
C PRO A 11 -22.08 21.32 -10.93
N LYS A 12 -23.02 22.18 -10.58
CA LYS A 12 -23.62 23.16 -11.50
C LYS A 12 -22.70 24.38 -11.62
N THR A 13 -21.78 24.33 -12.55
CA THR A 13 -20.76 25.37 -12.78
C THR A 13 -20.45 25.48 -14.26
N ASP A 14 -20.07 26.67 -14.72
CA ASP A 14 -19.54 26.94 -16.07
C ASP A 14 -18.02 26.74 -16.16
N LYS A 15 -17.35 26.41 -15.03
CA LYS A 15 -15.93 26.13 -14.99
C LYS A 15 -15.62 24.74 -15.58
N HIS A 16 -14.37 24.55 -15.99
CA HIS A 16 -13.87 23.26 -16.45
C HIS A 16 -13.95 22.21 -15.32
N LYS A 17 -14.68 21.14 -15.55
CA LYS A 17 -14.95 20.07 -14.57
C LYS A 17 -13.86 19.03 -14.60
N VAL A 18 -13.15 18.87 -13.50
CA VAL A 18 -12.13 17.84 -13.34
C VAL A 18 -12.62 16.80 -12.35
N VAL A 19 -12.73 15.56 -12.80
CA VAL A 19 -13.03 14.43 -11.91
C VAL A 19 -11.73 13.69 -11.60
N ILE A 20 -11.51 13.37 -10.33
CA ILE A 20 -10.36 12.60 -9.83
C ILE A 20 -10.88 11.34 -9.16
N ILE A 21 -10.46 10.18 -9.64
CA ILE A 21 -10.79 8.88 -9.04
C ILE A 21 -9.61 8.39 -8.20
N GLY A 22 -9.79 8.35 -6.88
CA GLY A 22 -8.78 7.94 -5.90
C GLY A 22 -8.12 9.10 -5.16
N GLY A 23 -8.20 9.08 -3.83
CA GLY A 23 -7.61 10.06 -2.88
C GLY A 23 -6.24 9.64 -2.34
N GLY A 24 -5.52 8.74 -3.04
CA GLY A 24 -4.14 8.39 -2.75
C GLY A 24 -3.16 9.54 -3.02
N PHE A 25 -1.86 9.24 -3.06
CA PHE A 25 -0.83 10.28 -3.27
C PHE A 25 -1.07 11.08 -4.57
N GLY A 26 -1.28 10.41 -5.70
CA GLY A 26 -1.47 11.09 -6.98
C GLY A 26 -2.72 11.97 -6.99
N GLY A 27 -3.87 11.40 -6.65
CA GLY A 27 -5.14 12.13 -6.69
C GLY A 27 -5.23 13.27 -5.69
N LEU A 28 -4.71 13.09 -4.47
CA LEU A 28 -4.68 14.15 -3.47
C LEU A 28 -3.78 15.32 -3.90
N TYR A 29 -2.59 15.05 -4.45
CA TYR A 29 -1.69 16.12 -4.91
C TYR A 29 -2.23 16.81 -6.17
N ALA A 30 -2.93 16.08 -7.05
CA ALA A 30 -3.68 16.68 -8.15
C ALA A 30 -4.78 17.62 -7.62
N ALA A 31 -5.61 17.15 -6.67
CA ALA A 31 -6.68 17.96 -6.08
C ALA A 31 -6.15 19.21 -5.36
N LYS A 32 -5.08 19.08 -4.54
CA LYS A 32 -4.43 20.22 -3.87
C LYS A 32 -3.87 21.25 -4.85
N THR A 33 -3.36 20.79 -6.00
CA THR A 33 -2.81 21.69 -7.01
C THR A 33 -3.91 22.37 -7.80
N LEU A 34 -4.96 21.64 -8.20
CA LEU A 34 -6.14 22.19 -8.88
C LEU A 34 -6.94 23.16 -7.99
N GLY A 35 -6.94 22.92 -6.68
CA GLY A 35 -7.56 23.81 -5.70
C GLY A 35 -7.03 25.25 -5.74
N LYS A 36 -5.79 25.44 -6.19
CA LYS A 36 -5.19 26.77 -6.39
C LYS A 36 -5.74 27.52 -7.61
N TYR A 37 -6.51 26.85 -8.47
CA TYR A 37 -7.04 27.38 -9.73
C TYR A 37 -8.56 27.57 -9.69
N GLU A 38 -9.06 28.00 -8.53
CA GLU A 38 -10.49 28.18 -8.21
C GLU A 38 -11.26 28.98 -9.28
N ALA A 39 -10.62 29.92 -9.96
CA ALA A 39 -11.29 30.75 -10.98
C ALA A 39 -11.68 30.00 -12.26
N VAL A 40 -10.96 28.91 -12.59
CA VAL A 40 -11.08 28.26 -13.91
C VAL A 40 -11.49 26.79 -13.87
N VAL A 41 -11.30 26.11 -12.74
CA VAL A 41 -11.65 24.70 -12.61
C VAL A 41 -12.56 24.44 -11.43
N ASP A 42 -13.35 23.38 -11.54
CA ASP A 42 -14.14 22.78 -10.47
C ASP A 42 -13.77 21.30 -10.35
N VAL A 43 -13.45 20.84 -9.14
CA VAL A 43 -12.85 19.52 -8.90
C VAL A 43 -13.82 18.63 -8.14
N THR A 44 -14.07 17.43 -8.63
CA THR A 44 -14.76 16.36 -7.88
C THR A 44 -13.78 15.23 -7.63
N LEU A 45 -13.39 15.01 -6.36
CA LEU A 45 -12.57 13.87 -5.94
C LEU A 45 -13.48 12.78 -5.39
N ILE A 46 -13.39 11.59 -5.99
CA ILE A 46 -14.17 10.40 -5.62
C ILE A 46 -13.23 9.36 -5.04
N ASP A 47 -13.51 8.89 -3.84
CA ASP A 47 -12.79 7.76 -3.24
C ASP A 47 -13.76 6.89 -2.44
N LYS A 48 -13.52 5.59 -2.42
CA LYS A 48 -14.28 4.63 -1.61
C LYS A 48 -13.95 4.72 -0.12
N ARG A 49 -12.95 5.51 0.25
CA ARG A 49 -12.58 5.86 1.62
C ARG A 49 -12.65 7.37 1.81
N ASN A 50 -13.01 7.79 3.00
CA ASN A 50 -13.10 9.22 3.32
C ASN A 50 -11.76 9.83 3.75
N PHE A 51 -10.63 9.08 3.64
CA PHE A 51 -9.32 9.49 4.11
C PHE A 51 -8.20 9.18 3.11
N HIS A 52 -7.18 10.00 3.16
CA HIS A 52 -5.88 9.71 2.57
C HIS A 52 -5.04 8.88 3.54
N LEU A 53 -4.39 7.83 3.04
CA LEU A 53 -3.53 6.95 3.83
C LEU A 53 -2.06 7.18 3.47
N PHE A 54 -1.23 7.51 4.47
CA PHE A 54 0.21 7.57 4.32
C PHE A 54 0.83 6.17 4.39
N GLN A 55 0.73 5.41 3.29
CA GLN A 55 1.13 4.00 3.20
C GLN A 55 2.58 3.70 3.65
N PRO A 56 3.60 4.57 3.47
CA PRO A 56 4.95 4.26 3.92
C PRO A 56 5.08 3.94 5.41
N LEU A 57 4.15 4.38 6.25
CA LEU A 57 4.13 4.07 7.68
C LEU A 57 3.10 2.99 8.07
N LEU A 58 2.46 2.35 7.10
CA LEU A 58 1.41 1.37 7.35
C LEU A 58 1.90 0.14 8.11
N TYR A 59 3.16 -0.30 7.85
CA TYR A 59 3.77 -1.39 8.61
C TYR A 59 3.87 -1.08 10.12
N GLN A 60 3.98 0.20 10.51
CA GLN A 60 4.00 0.61 11.92
C GLN A 60 2.64 0.46 12.60
N VAL A 61 1.55 0.61 11.84
CA VAL A 61 0.21 0.27 12.33
C VAL A 61 0.07 -1.24 12.47
N ALA A 62 0.53 -2.00 11.49
CA ALA A 62 0.52 -3.47 11.52
C ALA A 62 1.37 -4.05 12.68
N THR A 63 2.31 -3.29 13.21
CA THR A 63 3.21 -3.71 14.29
C THR A 63 2.97 -2.98 15.61
N GLY A 64 1.83 -2.25 15.73
CA GLY A 64 1.40 -1.60 16.97
C GLY A 64 2.31 -0.46 17.45
N THR A 65 3.09 0.14 16.54
CA THR A 65 3.91 1.32 16.83
C THR A 65 3.08 2.60 16.73
N LEU A 66 2.23 2.69 15.71
CA LEU A 66 1.33 3.81 15.43
C LEU A 66 -0.13 3.35 15.41
N SER A 67 -1.03 4.29 15.62
CA SER A 67 -2.47 4.13 15.43
C SER A 67 -2.85 4.43 13.96
N PRO A 68 -3.94 3.86 13.41
CA PRO A 68 -4.40 4.25 12.07
C PRO A 68 -4.59 5.75 11.89
N ALA A 69 -5.11 6.44 12.92
CA ALA A 69 -5.35 7.89 12.87
C ALA A 69 -4.06 8.72 12.73
N ASP A 70 -2.91 8.18 13.15
CA ASP A 70 -1.63 8.90 13.07
C ASP A 70 -1.11 9.04 11.63
N ILE A 71 -1.62 8.19 10.71
CA ILE A 71 -1.17 8.11 9.31
C ILE A 71 -2.31 8.23 8.28
N ALA A 72 -3.53 8.45 8.76
CA ALA A 72 -4.72 8.61 7.92
C ALA A 72 -5.37 9.97 8.17
N SER A 73 -5.54 10.76 7.12
CA SER A 73 -6.08 12.11 7.20
C SER A 73 -7.39 12.22 6.41
N PRO A 74 -8.49 12.70 7.01
CA PRO A 74 -9.77 12.86 6.30
C PRO A 74 -9.65 13.77 5.08
N LEU A 75 -10.02 13.27 3.89
CA LEU A 75 -9.89 14.01 2.63
C LEU A 75 -10.59 15.37 2.67
N ARG A 76 -11.78 15.45 3.28
CA ARG A 76 -12.51 16.73 3.44
C ARG A 76 -11.77 17.71 4.34
N GLY A 77 -11.06 17.23 5.37
CA GLY A 77 -10.21 18.06 6.24
C GLY A 77 -9.03 18.63 5.47
N VAL A 78 -8.26 17.74 4.84
CA VAL A 78 -7.05 18.10 4.06
C VAL A 78 -7.34 19.08 2.91
N LEU A 79 -8.54 18.97 2.30
CA LEU A 79 -8.98 19.77 1.15
C LEU A 79 -9.92 20.95 1.55
N SER A 80 -10.16 21.17 2.83
CA SER A 80 -11.12 22.19 3.32
C SER A 80 -10.82 23.62 2.86
N GLY A 81 -9.55 23.92 2.60
CA GLY A 81 -9.12 25.22 2.06
C GLY A 81 -9.39 25.42 0.56
N ASN A 82 -9.73 24.36 -0.18
CA ASN A 82 -9.96 24.40 -1.62
C ASN A 82 -11.45 24.56 -1.92
N LYS A 83 -11.94 25.79 -2.11
CA LYS A 83 -13.36 26.11 -2.28
C LYS A 83 -13.98 25.51 -3.53
N ASN A 84 -13.18 25.20 -4.54
CA ASN A 84 -13.57 24.57 -5.81
C ASN A 84 -13.43 23.04 -5.80
N THR A 85 -13.30 22.41 -4.63
CA THR A 85 -13.09 20.96 -4.53
C THR A 85 -14.19 20.30 -3.73
N HIS A 86 -14.89 19.37 -4.38
CA HIS A 86 -15.94 18.53 -3.81
C HIS A 86 -15.40 17.12 -3.61
N VAL A 87 -15.60 16.55 -2.43
CA VAL A 87 -15.20 15.17 -2.12
C VAL A 87 -16.45 14.30 -2.06
N LEU A 88 -16.50 13.21 -2.82
CA LEU A 88 -17.55 12.20 -2.78
C LEU A 88 -16.98 10.89 -2.22
N LEU A 89 -17.68 10.31 -1.25
CA LEU A 89 -17.40 8.98 -0.74
C LEU A 89 -18.25 7.99 -1.52
N ASP A 90 -17.64 7.37 -2.55
CA ASP A 90 -18.31 6.37 -3.40
C ASP A 90 -17.26 5.55 -4.14
N GLU A 91 -17.65 4.43 -4.71
CA GLU A 91 -16.80 3.61 -5.56
C GLU A 91 -17.20 3.78 -7.03
N VAL A 92 -16.21 4.15 -7.86
CA VAL A 92 -16.37 4.21 -9.31
C VAL A 92 -16.34 2.80 -9.87
N VAL A 93 -17.38 2.47 -10.63
CA VAL A 93 -17.57 1.13 -11.22
C VAL A 93 -17.40 1.13 -12.73
N ASP A 94 -17.62 2.27 -13.40
CA ASP A 94 -17.50 2.36 -14.86
C ASP A 94 -17.15 3.78 -15.33
N ILE A 95 -16.68 3.91 -16.57
CA ILE A 95 -16.37 5.16 -17.25
C ILE A 95 -16.95 5.11 -18.65
N ASP A 96 -17.80 6.07 -18.98
CA ASP A 96 -18.27 6.32 -20.34
C ASP A 96 -17.48 7.51 -20.90
N ALA A 97 -16.52 7.21 -21.78
CA ALA A 97 -15.65 8.22 -22.37
C ALA A 97 -16.35 9.05 -23.47
N ASP A 98 -17.35 8.49 -24.14
CA ASP A 98 -18.10 9.17 -25.21
C ASP A 98 -19.01 10.25 -24.64
N SER A 99 -19.73 9.95 -23.57
CA SER A 99 -20.54 10.92 -22.84
C SER A 99 -19.77 11.72 -21.78
N LYS A 100 -18.46 11.45 -21.60
CA LYS A 100 -17.60 12.02 -20.56
C LYS A 100 -18.23 11.90 -19.16
N THR A 101 -18.62 10.70 -18.79
CA THR A 101 -19.32 10.41 -17.55
C THR A 101 -18.60 9.33 -16.74
N VAL A 102 -18.43 9.58 -15.45
CA VAL A 102 -17.97 8.59 -14.45
C VAL A 102 -19.22 8.02 -13.76
N VAL A 103 -19.30 6.69 -13.69
CA VAL A 103 -20.40 5.95 -13.06
C VAL A 103 -19.93 5.41 -11.71
N MET A 104 -20.68 5.74 -10.67
CA MET A 104 -20.46 5.29 -9.30
C MET A 104 -21.58 4.33 -8.86
N ASN A 105 -21.44 3.71 -7.70
CA ASN A 105 -22.52 2.87 -7.16
C ASN A 105 -23.81 3.67 -6.93
N GLU A 106 -23.72 4.92 -6.48
CA GLU A 106 -24.87 5.73 -6.05
C GLU A 106 -25.15 6.95 -6.94
N GLY A 107 -24.40 7.15 -8.04
CA GLY A 107 -24.59 8.30 -8.90
C GLY A 107 -23.67 8.35 -10.11
N ILE A 108 -23.83 9.43 -10.89
CA ILE A 108 -22.95 9.75 -12.02
C ILE A 108 -22.38 11.16 -11.87
N VAL A 109 -21.17 11.38 -12.42
CA VAL A 109 -20.54 12.71 -12.51
C VAL A 109 -19.98 12.91 -13.91
N ASN A 110 -20.31 14.03 -14.54
CA ASN A 110 -19.74 14.42 -15.83
C ASN A 110 -18.42 15.14 -15.64
N TYR A 111 -17.51 14.98 -16.59
CA TYR A 111 -16.19 15.64 -16.57
C TYR A 111 -15.85 16.28 -17.91
N ASP A 112 -14.97 17.28 -17.87
CA ASP A 112 -14.24 17.78 -19.03
C ASP A 112 -12.85 17.15 -19.09
N SER A 113 -12.22 16.93 -17.91
CA SER A 113 -10.99 16.14 -17.75
C SER A 113 -11.14 15.12 -16.62
N LEU A 114 -10.57 13.91 -16.82
CA LEU A 114 -10.60 12.81 -15.87
C LEU A 114 -9.20 12.41 -15.45
N ILE A 115 -8.95 12.26 -14.13
CA ILE A 115 -7.71 11.76 -13.56
C ILE A 115 -8.01 10.46 -12.82
N VAL A 116 -7.40 9.34 -13.27
CA VAL A 116 -7.55 8.04 -12.65
C VAL A 116 -6.30 7.71 -11.83
N ALA A 117 -6.45 7.66 -10.50
CA ALA A 117 -5.37 7.53 -9.52
C ALA A 117 -5.65 6.42 -8.50
N THR A 118 -6.23 5.29 -8.94
CA THR A 118 -6.72 4.21 -8.07
C THR A 118 -5.64 3.24 -7.58
N GLY A 119 -4.40 3.41 -8.05
CA GLY A 119 -3.23 2.67 -7.57
C GLY A 119 -3.27 1.17 -7.87
N VAL A 120 -2.72 0.38 -6.93
CA VAL A 120 -2.52 -1.07 -7.04
C VAL A 120 -3.10 -1.81 -5.85
N SER A 121 -3.34 -3.11 -6.04
CA SER A 121 -3.76 -4.08 -5.01
C SER A 121 -2.71 -5.17 -4.85
N HIS A 122 -2.94 -6.10 -3.90
CA HIS A 122 -2.11 -7.29 -3.75
C HIS A 122 -2.19 -8.19 -4.98
N HIS A 123 -1.07 -8.85 -5.30
CA HIS A 123 -0.99 -9.85 -6.34
C HIS A 123 -0.47 -11.17 -5.76
N TYR A 124 -1.30 -12.20 -5.79
CA TYR A 124 -0.96 -13.55 -5.33
C TYR A 124 -0.50 -14.47 -6.48
N PHE A 125 -0.18 -13.91 -7.65
CA PHE A 125 0.31 -14.63 -8.84
C PHE A 125 -0.62 -15.78 -9.27
N GLY A 126 -1.94 -15.53 -9.24
CA GLY A 126 -2.98 -16.53 -9.57
C GLY A 126 -3.37 -17.45 -8.42
N ASN A 127 -2.83 -17.21 -7.20
CA ASN A 127 -3.12 -18.03 -6.02
C ASN A 127 -3.96 -17.23 -5.01
N GLU A 128 -5.07 -16.66 -5.45
CA GLU A 128 -5.94 -15.82 -4.60
C GLU A 128 -6.47 -16.55 -3.36
N HIS A 129 -6.50 -17.88 -3.39
CA HIS A 129 -6.85 -18.74 -2.25
C HIS A 129 -5.85 -18.65 -1.09
N TRP A 130 -4.66 -18.08 -1.27
CA TRP A 130 -3.70 -17.81 -0.17
C TRP A 130 -4.08 -16.61 0.68
N LYS A 131 -4.90 -15.69 0.15
CA LYS A 131 -5.27 -14.44 0.83
C LYS A 131 -5.80 -14.62 2.25
N PRO A 132 -6.68 -15.60 2.56
CA PRO A 132 -7.15 -15.82 3.93
C PRO A 132 -6.04 -16.25 4.89
N TYR A 133 -5.01 -16.95 4.41
CA TYR A 133 -3.90 -17.46 5.21
C TYR A 133 -2.77 -16.44 5.35
N ALA A 134 -2.50 -15.68 4.30
CA ALA A 134 -1.40 -14.72 4.22
C ALA A 134 -1.91 -13.34 3.76
N PRO A 135 -2.48 -12.52 4.68
CA PRO A 135 -2.93 -11.17 4.33
C PRO A 135 -1.77 -10.32 3.83
N GLY A 136 -2.05 -9.50 2.82
CA GLY A 136 -1.11 -8.47 2.36
C GLY A 136 -1.20 -7.19 3.19
N LEU A 137 -0.39 -6.17 2.85
CA LEU A 137 -0.35 -4.89 3.56
C LEU A 137 -0.49 -3.71 2.59
N LYS A 138 -1.73 -3.23 2.38
CA LYS A 138 -2.03 -2.06 1.52
C LYS A 138 -3.07 -1.12 2.13
N THR A 139 -3.91 -1.60 3.03
CA THR A 139 -5.02 -0.86 3.62
C THR A 139 -4.90 -0.81 5.15
N VAL A 140 -5.67 0.08 5.78
CA VAL A 140 -5.75 0.13 7.24
C VAL A 140 -6.29 -1.19 7.80
N GLU A 141 -7.27 -1.77 7.12
CA GLU A 141 -7.89 -3.04 7.49
C GLU A 141 -6.86 -4.17 7.45
N ASP A 142 -6.03 -4.23 6.39
CA ASP A 142 -4.92 -5.20 6.31
C ASP A 142 -3.93 -5.04 7.47
N ALA A 143 -3.58 -3.79 7.80
CA ALA A 143 -2.65 -3.51 8.89
C ALA A 143 -3.22 -3.92 10.25
N LEU A 144 -4.52 -3.70 10.48
CA LEU A 144 -5.20 -4.11 11.71
C LEU A 144 -5.32 -5.64 11.81
N GLU A 145 -5.58 -6.32 10.70
CA GLU A 145 -5.62 -7.78 10.63
C GLU A 145 -4.23 -8.38 10.93
N ILE A 146 -3.18 -7.87 10.30
CA ILE A 146 -1.80 -8.32 10.56
C ILE A 146 -1.43 -8.05 12.02
N ARG A 147 -1.77 -6.88 12.57
CA ARG A 147 -1.55 -6.54 13.97
C ARG A 147 -2.25 -7.52 14.91
N HIS A 148 -3.50 -7.82 14.62
CA HIS A 148 -4.28 -8.79 15.37
C HIS A 148 -3.56 -10.15 15.38
N ARG A 149 -3.18 -10.68 14.21
CA ARG A 149 -2.49 -11.97 14.10
C ARG A 149 -1.17 -12.01 14.86
N ILE A 150 -0.35 -10.97 14.76
CA ILE A 150 0.94 -10.89 15.46
C ILE A 150 0.74 -11.00 16.97
N PHE A 151 -0.14 -10.18 17.58
CA PHE A 151 -0.30 -10.18 19.01
C PHE A 151 -1.07 -11.40 19.52
N MET A 152 -2.09 -11.87 18.80
CA MET A 152 -2.81 -13.11 19.11
C MET A 152 -1.91 -14.33 19.09
N ALA A 153 -0.88 -14.35 18.22
CA ALA A 153 0.07 -15.47 18.18
C ALA A 153 0.84 -15.62 19.51
N PHE A 154 1.27 -14.51 20.12
CA PHE A 154 1.91 -14.55 21.44
C PHE A 154 0.94 -14.95 22.56
N GLU A 155 -0.31 -14.46 22.54
CA GLU A 155 -1.36 -14.83 23.49
C GLU A 155 -1.75 -16.31 23.37
N ALA A 156 -1.76 -16.85 22.17
CA ALA A 156 -2.02 -18.26 21.93
C ALA A 156 -0.85 -19.13 22.41
N ALA A 157 0.39 -18.73 22.10
CA ALA A 157 1.59 -19.41 22.54
C ALA A 157 1.69 -19.48 24.07
N GLU A 158 1.27 -18.43 24.81
CA GLU A 158 1.25 -18.41 26.29
C GLU A 158 0.33 -19.47 26.90
N LYS A 159 -0.72 -19.86 26.18
CA LYS A 159 -1.71 -20.85 26.61
C LYS A 159 -1.44 -22.25 26.08
N GLU A 160 -0.63 -22.37 25.00
CA GLU A 160 -0.37 -23.64 24.34
C GLU A 160 0.54 -24.54 25.18
N THR A 161 0.20 -25.81 25.25
CA THR A 161 0.94 -26.83 25.99
C THR A 161 1.73 -27.79 25.12
N ASP A 162 1.34 -27.94 23.86
CA ASP A 162 2.10 -28.71 22.88
C ASP A 162 3.29 -27.87 22.37
N PRO A 163 4.54 -28.31 22.58
CA PRO A 163 5.72 -27.56 22.17
C PRO A 163 5.80 -27.30 20.65
N ALA A 164 5.30 -28.20 19.82
CA ALA A 164 5.31 -28.03 18.38
C ALA A 164 4.32 -26.97 17.93
N LEU A 165 3.10 -26.99 18.47
CA LEU A 165 2.10 -25.98 18.22
C LEU A 165 2.51 -24.63 18.82
N GLN A 166 3.09 -24.61 20.02
CA GLN A 166 3.65 -23.38 20.61
C GLN A 166 4.71 -22.76 19.71
N GLN A 167 5.61 -23.56 19.15
CA GLN A 167 6.61 -23.06 18.21
C GLN A 167 5.98 -22.55 16.90
N ALA A 168 4.93 -23.19 16.40
CA ALA A 168 4.20 -22.72 15.23
C ALA A 168 3.53 -21.34 15.49
N TRP A 169 2.99 -21.11 16.69
CA TRP A 169 2.51 -19.78 17.11
C TRP A 169 3.63 -18.75 17.20
N LEU A 170 4.83 -19.13 17.64
CA LEU A 170 6.01 -18.27 17.72
C LEU A 170 6.79 -18.18 16.40
N THR A 171 6.25 -18.69 15.29
CA THR A 171 6.87 -18.59 13.97
C THR A 171 6.09 -17.61 13.09
N PHE A 172 6.80 -16.60 12.59
CA PHE A 172 6.27 -15.54 11.73
C PHE A 172 6.96 -15.63 10.37
N VAL A 173 6.20 -15.81 9.31
CA VAL A 173 6.72 -15.89 7.94
C VAL A 173 6.29 -14.65 7.17
N ILE A 174 7.25 -13.93 6.60
CA ILE A 174 7.04 -12.80 5.71
C ILE A 174 7.47 -13.22 4.32
N VAL A 175 6.57 -13.15 3.35
CA VAL A 175 6.83 -13.52 1.95
C VAL A 175 7.06 -12.26 1.13
N GLY A 176 8.27 -12.12 0.58
CA GLY A 176 8.71 -10.97 -0.21
C GLY A 176 9.71 -10.08 0.51
N GLY A 177 10.90 -9.92 -0.06
CA GLY A 177 12.03 -9.14 0.48
C GLY A 177 12.12 -7.70 -0.07
N GLY A 178 11.01 -7.15 -0.58
CA GLY A 178 10.91 -5.73 -0.90
C GLY A 178 10.87 -4.83 0.35
N PRO A 179 10.76 -3.49 0.20
CA PRO A 179 10.75 -2.57 1.34
C PRO A 179 9.74 -2.95 2.42
N THR A 180 8.49 -3.21 2.05
CA THR A 180 7.43 -3.60 3.01
C THR A 180 7.78 -4.86 3.80
N GLY A 181 8.32 -5.89 3.14
CA GLY A 181 8.69 -7.14 3.82
C GLY A 181 9.88 -6.97 4.76
N VAL A 182 10.88 -6.20 4.36
CA VAL A 182 12.05 -5.85 5.19
C VAL A 182 11.64 -5.07 6.43
N GLU A 183 10.78 -4.05 6.27
CA GLU A 183 10.26 -3.22 7.36
C GLU A 183 9.41 -4.02 8.34
N LEU A 184 8.51 -4.88 7.83
CA LEU A 184 7.71 -5.79 8.66
C LEU A 184 8.57 -6.78 9.42
N ALA A 185 9.53 -7.43 8.76
CA ALA A 185 10.39 -8.43 9.38
C ALA A 185 11.22 -7.82 10.52
N GLY A 186 11.81 -6.65 10.29
CA GLY A 186 12.55 -5.91 11.32
C GLY A 186 11.66 -5.48 12.48
N ALA A 187 10.48 -4.95 12.20
CA ALA A 187 9.54 -4.49 13.23
C ALA A 187 8.96 -5.65 14.06
N ILE A 188 8.68 -6.82 13.45
CA ILE A 188 8.23 -8.02 14.19
C ILE A 188 9.35 -8.58 15.07
N ALA A 189 10.61 -8.57 14.58
CA ALA A 189 11.75 -8.97 15.39
C ALA A 189 11.93 -8.06 16.62
N GLU A 190 11.78 -6.75 16.47
CA GLU A 190 11.81 -5.82 17.61
C GLU A 190 10.68 -6.08 18.61
N ILE A 191 9.45 -6.41 18.12
CA ILE A 191 8.34 -6.81 19.00
C ILE A 191 8.72 -8.02 19.83
N ALA A 192 9.14 -9.10 19.19
CA ALA A 192 9.41 -10.36 19.83
C ALA A 192 10.60 -10.28 20.82
N TYR A 193 11.70 -9.68 20.37
CA TYR A 193 12.96 -9.76 21.11
C TYR A 193 13.19 -8.61 22.09
N SER A 194 12.40 -7.52 21.98
CA SER A 194 12.59 -6.35 22.83
C SER A 194 11.32 -5.89 23.51
N VAL A 195 10.22 -5.68 22.78
CA VAL A 195 9.01 -5.05 23.30
C VAL A 195 8.24 -5.99 24.23
N LEU A 196 8.02 -7.24 23.82
CA LEU A 196 7.20 -8.22 24.56
C LEU A 196 8.01 -9.06 25.57
N LYS A 197 9.32 -8.91 25.62
CA LYS A 197 10.20 -9.75 26.43
C LYS A 197 9.81 -9.89 27.90
N LYS A 198 9.09 -8.91 28.45
CA LYS A 198 8.70 -8.88 29.87
C LYS A 198 7.18 -9.03 30.07
N ASP A 199 6.41 -9.12 29.01
CA ASP A 199 4.95 -9.11 29.10
C ASP A 199 4.39 -10.51 29.44
N PHE A 200 5.00 -11.57 28.94
CA PHE A 200 4.59 -12.96 29.12
C PHE A 200 5.31 -13.67 30.28
N ARG A 201 4.72 -14.73 30.80
CA ARG A 201 5.24 -15.47 31.97
C ARG A 201 5.60 -16.91 31.69
N LYS A 202 4.90 -17.57 30.76
CA LYS A 202 5.12 -18.98 30.41
C LYS A 202 5.99 -19.15 29.18
N ILE A 203 5.92 -18.20 28.24
CA ILE A 203 6.76 -18.23 27.05
C ILE A 203 7.92 -17.26 27.15
N ASP A 204 9.01 -17.63 26.52
CA ASP A 204 10.11 -16.73 26.19
C ASP A 204 9.92 -16.23 24.76
N THR A 205 9.48 -14.98 24.61
CA THR A 205 9.22 -14.37 23.29
C THR A 205 10.49 -14.30 22.42
N THR A 206 11.67 -14.37 23.01
CA THR A 206 12.95 -14.39 22.26
C THR A 206 13.19 -15.70 21.51
N ARG A 207 12.38 -16.73 21.77
CA ARG A 207 12.34 -17.99 21.00
C ARG A 207 11.53 -17.87 19.70
N ALA A 208 10.88 -16.74 19.45
CA ALA A 208 10.17 -16.50 18.20
C ALA A 208 11.12 -16.64 16.99
N ARG A 209 10.61 -17.20 15.91
CA ARG A 209 11.31 -17.29 14.62
C ARG A 209 10.69 -16.33 13.65
N ILE A 210 11.43 -15.35 13.19
CA ILE A 210 11.02 -14.40 12.16
C ILE A 210 11.75 -14.78 10.88
N ILE A 211 11.00 -15.21 9.85
CA ILE A 211 11.56 -15.77 8.62
C ILE A 211 11.10 -14.89 7.46
N LEU A 212 12.03 -14.35 6.71
CA LEU A 212 11.78 -13.58 5.48
C LEU A 212 12.14 -14.45 4.27
N LEU A 213 11.14 -14.82 3.47
CA LEU A 213 11.32 -15.58 2.24
C LEU A 213 11.34 -14.63 1.04
N GLU A 214 12.40 -14.67 0.25
CA GLU A 214 12.57 -13.87 -0.97
C GLU A 214 12.94 -14.77 -2.16
N GLY A 215 12.15 -14.69 -3.23
CA GLY A 215 12.38 -15.49 -4.44
C GLY A 215 13.63 -15.08 -5.23
N MET A 216 14.02 -13.80 -5.13
CA MET A 216 15.23 -13.29 -5.78
C MET A 216 16.48 -13.65 -4.98
N ASP A 217 17.65 -13.31 -5.53
CA ASP A 217 18.96 -13.58 -4.93
C ASP A 217 19.32 -12.66 -3.77
N ARG A 218 18.55 -11.60 -3.53
CA ARG A 218 18.80 -10.61 -2.46
C ARG A 218 17.52 -9.90 -2.04
N VAL A 219 17.49 -9.38 -0.83
CA VAL A 219 16.47 -8.44 -0.35
C VAL A 219 16.64 -7.07 -0.99
N LEU A 220 15.58 -6.26 -1.03
CA LEU A 220 15.56 -4.94 -1.66
C LEU A 220 16.12 -4.96 -3.10
N PRO A 221 15.61 -5.81 -4.01
CA PRO A 221 16.16 -5.99 -5.35
C PRO A 221 16.37 -4.70 -6.15
N PRO A 222 15.50 -3.66 -6.04
CA PRO A 222 15.69 -2.39 -6.75
C PRO A 222 16.85 -1.53 -6.24
N TYR A 223 17.37 -1.81 -5.02
CA TYR A 223 18.46 -1.03 -4.43
C TYR A 223 19.83 -1.51 -4.93
N ASP A 224 20.85 -0.67 -4.73
CA ASP A 224 22.23 -1.06 -4.99
C ASP A 224 22.59 -2.35 -4.22
N PRO A 225 23.28 -3.32 -4.86
CA PRO A 225 23.65 -4.58 -4.20
C PRO A 225 24.38 -4.42 -2.87
N SER A 226 25.18 -3.38 -2.72
CA SER A 226 25.89 -3.10 -1.45
C SER A 226 24.92 -2.68 -0.33
N LEU A 227 23.85 -1.95 -0.65
CA LEU A 227 22.80 -1.59 0.30
C LEU A 227 21.92 -2.79 0.65
N SER A 228 21.58 -3.63 -0.35
CA SER A 228 20.88 -4.90 -0.12
C SER A 228 21.63 -5.80 0.87
N ALA A 229 22.94 -5.97 0.67
CA ALA A 229 23.77 -6.76 1.58
C ALA A 229 23.81 -6.17 3.01
N LYS A 230 23.87 -4.84 3.14
CA LYS A 230 23.81 -4.17 4.45
C LYS A 230 22.45 -4.30 5.11
N ALA A 231 21.37 -4.24 4.35
CA ALA A 231 20.01 -4.46 4.84
C ALA A 231 19.83 -5.88 5.35
N GLN A 232 20.27 -6.89 4.59
CA GLN A 232 20.22 -8.29 5.00
C GLN A 232 21.00 -8.51 6.28
N LYS A 233 22.25 -8.04 6.35
CA LYS A 233 23.09 -8.15 7.57
C LYS A 233 22.44 -7.47 8.79
N SER A 234 21.71 -6.38 8.59
CA SER A 234 20.99 -5.69 9.67
C SER A 234 19.80 -6.50 10.15
N LEU A 235 19.04 -7.14 9.24
CA LEU A 235 17.95 -8.06 9.57
C LEU A 235 18.47 -9.28 10.36
N GLU A 236 19.53 -9.90 9.88
CA GLU A 236 20.17 -11.05 10.55
C GLU A 236 20.65 -10.69 11.95
N LYS A 237 21.22 -9.49 12.12
CA LYS A 237 21.63 -8.96 13.44
C LYS A 237 20.44 -8.75 14.38
N LEU A 238 19.25 -8.44 13.85
CA LEU A 238 18.01 -8.36 14.63
C LEU A 238 17.44 -9.74 14.95
N GLY A 239 18.00 -10.84 14.43
CA GLY A 239 17.51 -12.20 14.63
C GLY A 239 16.53 -12.69 13.55
N VAL A 240 16.35 -11.94 12.45
CA VAL A 240 15.55 -12.39 11.31
C VAL A 240 16.31 -13.41 10.48
N GLN A 241 15.67 -14.53 10.16
CA GLN A 241 16.18 -15.54 9.24
C GLN A 241 15.85 -15.13 7.81
N VAL A 242 16.81 -14.57 7.09
CA VAL A 242 16.62 -14.17 5.68
C VAL A 242 16.95 -15.35 4.77
N GLN A 243 15.98 -15.79 4.00
CA GLN A 243 16.11 -16.86 3.01
C GLN A 243 15.85 -16.30 1.62
N THR A 244 16.91 -16.04 0.89
CA THR A 244 16.86 -15.64 -0.53
C THR A 244 16.82 -16.87 -1.43
N LYS A 245 16.47 -16.68 -2.72
CA LYS A 245 16.24 -17.77 -3.70
C LYS A 245 15.22 -18.78 -3.21
N SER A 246 14.25 -18.32 -2.42
CA SER A 246 13.21 -19.14 -1.76
C SER A 246 11.85 -18.74 -2.31
N LEU A 247 11.41 -19.47 -3.34
CA LEU A 247 10.15 -19.20 -4.02
C LEU A 247 9.01 -19.95 -3.33
N VAL A 248 8.07 -19.23 -2.73
CA VAL A 248 6.85 -19.82 -2.15
C VAL A 248 6.00 -20.42 -3.26
N THR A 249 5.61 -21.67 -3.08
CA THR A 249 4.84 -22.46 -4.05
C THR A 249 3.46 -22.87 -3.54
N ASN A 250 3.25 -22.90 -2.21
CA ASN A 250 1.93 -23.10 -1.61
C ASN A 250 1.85 -22.46 -0.22
N ILE A 251 0.64 -22.02 0.13
CA ILE A 251 0.28 -21.56 1.48
C ILE A 251 -1.09 -22.16 1.80
N GLU A 252 -1.13 -23.04 2.79
CA GLU A 252 -2.35 -23.73 3.19
C GLU A 252 -2.28 -24.13 4.67
N ASP A 253 -3.35 -23.94 5.40
CA ASP A 253 -3.55 -24.37 6.80
C ASP A 253 -2.33 -24.19 7.72
N ASN A 254 -1.76 -22.98 7.73
CA ASN A 254 -0.60 -22.60 8.56
C ASN A 254 0.73 -23.29 8.13
N LEU A 255 0.80 -23.79 6.91
CA LEU A 255 1.98 -24.38 6.30
C LEU A 255 2.39 -23.53 5.08
N VAL A 256 3.65 -23.13 5.03
CA VAL A 256 4.26 -22.48 3.87
C VAL A 256 5.19 -23.47 3.21
N THR A 257 4.91 -23.79 1.96
CA THR A 257 5.77 -24.60 1.10
C THR A 257 6.54 -23.69 0.15
N PHE A 258 7.84 -23.88 0.04
CA PHE A 258 8.69 -23.10 -0.86
C PHE A 258 9.79 -23.95 -1.47
N LYS A 259 10.33 -23.51 -2.59
CA LYS A 259 11.48 -24.12 -3.26
C LYS A 259 12.74 -23.28 -3.05
N GLN A 260 13.84 -23.95 -2.69
CA GLN A 260 15.17 -23.38 -2.62
C GLN A 260 16.12 -24.26 -3.48
N GLY A 261 16.46 -23.77 -4.67
CA GLY A 261 17.08 -24.65 -5.69
C GLY A 261 16.09 -25.75 -6.13
N ASP A 262 16.54 -26.99 -6.05
CA ASP A 262 15.72 -28.18 -6.37
C ASP A 262 14.98 -28.75 -5.17
N GLU A 263 15.26 -28.26 -3.96
CA GLU A 263 14.63 -28.76 -2.73
C GLU A 263 13.30 -28.06 -2.47
N GLN A 264 12.31 -28.85 -2.07
CA GLN A 264 11.04 -28.36 -1.54
C GLN A 264 11.07 -28.46 -0.02
N LEU A 265 10.83 -27.32 0.63
CA LEU A 265 10.89 -27.15 2.08
C LEU A 265 9.55 -26.66 2.61
N GLU A 266 9.29 -26.92 3.89
CA GLU A 266 8.06 -26.53 4.56
C GLU A 266 8.33 -25.83 5.89
N ILE A 267 7.51 -24.84 6.21
CA ILE A 267 7.54 -24.14 7.48
C ILE A 267 6.13 -24.08 8.06
N SER A 268 5.96 -24.65 9.26
CA SER A 268 4.73 -24.48 10.03
C SER A 268 4.75 -23.13 10.74
N ALA A 269 3.77 -22.27 10.45
CA ALA A 269 3.64 -20.94 11.02
C ALA A 269 2.17 -20.51 11.10
N LYS A 270 1.76 -19.99 12.26
CA LYS A 270 0.39 -19.49 12.46
C LYS A 270 0.21 -18.03 11.96
N THR A 271 1.31 -17.32 11.73
CA THR A 271 1.28 -15.97 11.19
C THR A 271 2.12 -15.90 9.92
N ILE A 272 1.45 -15.72 8.81
CA ILE A 272 2.05 -15.55 7.48
C ILE A 272 1.60 -14.20 6.94
N VAL A 273 2.52 -13.41 6.40
CA VAL A 273 2.22 -12.09 5.82
C VAL A 273 2.73 -12.04 4.39
N TRP A 274 1.88 -11.60 3.47
CA TRP A 274 2.22 -11.46 2.06
C TRP A 274 2.70 -10.03 1.77
N ALA A 275 3.97 -9.89 1.41
CA ALA A 275 4.61 -8.64 1.00
C ALA A 275 5.19 -8.72 -0.43
N ALA A 276 4.83 -9.76 -1.19
CA ALA A 276 5.35 -10.03 -2.52
C ALA A 276 4.33 -9.67 -3.61
N GLY A 277 4.70 -8.70 -4.43
CA GLY A 277 3.94 -8.38 -5.64
C GLY A 277 2.70 -7.50 -5.43
N VAL A 278 2.49 -6.68 -6.44
CA VAL A 278 1.30 -5.82 -6.59
C VAL A 278 0.81 -5.91 -8.02
N GLN A 279 -0.48 -5.68 -8.22
CA GLN A 279 -1.13 -5.58 -9.54
C GLN A 279 -1.97 -4.32 -9.60
N ALA A 280 -2.18 -3.81 -10.80
CA ALA A 280 -3.05 -2.67 -11.03
C ALA A 280 -4.46 -2.90 -10.46
N SER A 281 -5.09 -1.84 -10.00
CA SER A 281 -6.49 -1.90 -9.53
C SER A 281 -7.43 -2.31 -10.65
N GLY A 282 -8.62 -2.82 -10.32
CA GLY A 282 -9.64 -3.23 -11.29
C GLY A 282 -10.02 -2.14 -12.31
N MET A 283 -9.78 -0.87 -11.98
CA MET A 283 -10.04 0.25 -12.89
C MET A 283 -9.21 0.17 -14.18
N SER A 284 -8.04 -0.48 -14.18
CA SER A 284 -7.29 -0.71 -15.43
C SER A 284 -8.07 -1.53 -16.45
N LYS A 285 -8.85 -2.52 -16.00
CA LYS A 285 -9.72 -3.33 -16.87
C LYS A 285 -10.90 -2.52 -17.42
N VAL A 286 -11.43 -1.59 -16.65
CA VAL A 286 -12.44 -0.64 -17.12
C VAL A 286 -11.85 0.24 -18.23
N LEU A 287 -10.65 0.80 -18.02
CA LEU A 287 -9.94 1.61 -19.02
C LEU A 287 -9.61 0.81 -20.28
N GLU A 288 -9.17 -0.45 -20.14
CA GLU A 288 -8.94 -1.35 -21.28
C GLU A 288 -10.23 -1.57 -22.09
N SER A 289 -11.34 -1.94 -21.41
CA SER A 289 -12.59 -2.29 -22.08
C SER A 289 -13.34 -1.09 -22.66
N ARG A 290 -13.29 0.08 -22.00
CA ARG A 290 -14.05 1.27 -22.39
C ARG A 290 -13.29 2.21 -23.31
N LEU A 291 -11.94 2.31 -23.16
CA LEU A 291 -11.11 3.23 -23.90
C LEU A 291 -10.09 2.52 -24.81
N GLY A 292 -10.02 1.20 -24.79
CA GLY A 292 -8.98 0.45 -25.51
C GLY A 292 -7.57 0.72 -24.95
N ALA A 293 -7.45 1.08 -23.68
CA ALA A 293 -6.16 1.37 -23.06
C ALA A 293 -5.25 0.13 -23.08
N THR A 294 -4.00 0.31 -23.46
CA THR A 294 -3.00 -0.78 -23.47
C THR A 294 -2.49 -1.02 -22.05
N LEU A 295 -2.47 -2.28 -21.64
CA LEU A 295 -1.97 -2.69 -20.32
C LEU A 295 -0.62 -3.40 -20.43
N ASP A 296 0.23 -3.24 -19.41
CA ASP A 296 1.43 -4.04 -19.24
C ASP A 296 1.12 -5.39 -18.54
N ARG A 297 2.15 -6.22 -18.31
CA ARG A 297 2.01 -7.53 -17.67
C ARG A 297 1.49 -7.47 -16.22
N ALA A 298 1.69 -6.35 -15.54
CA ALA A 298 1.18 -6.12 -14.19
C ALA A 298 -0.22 -5.48 -14.19
N GLY A 299 -0.82 -5.28 -15.38
CA GLY A 299 -2.11 -4.66 -15.58
C GLY A 299 -2.09 -3.14 -15.50
N ARG A 300 -0.91 -2.48 -15.46
CA ARG A 300 -0.81 -1.02 -15.42
C ARG A 300 -1.07 -0.44 -16.81
N VAL A 301 -1.71 0.72 -16.86
CA VAL A 301 -2.01 1.43 -18.10
C VAL A 301 -0.76 2.07 -18.68
N ILE A 302 -0.38 1.72 -19.90
CA ILE A 302 0.70 2.40 -20.64
C ILE A 302 0.19 3.76 -21.06
N VAL A 303 0.82 4.82 -20.56
CA VAL A 303 0.36 6.20 -20.77
C VAL A 303 1.24 6.93 -21.78
N GLU A 304 0.70 8.00 -22.37
CA GLU A 304 1.42 8.92 -23.26
C GLU A 304 2.42 9.80 -22.45
N PRO A 305 3.36 10.51 -23.13
CA PRO A 305 4.33 11.39 -22.45
C PRO A 305 3.75 12.48 -21.56
N ASN A 306 2.47 12.80 -21.71
CA ASN A 306 1.72 13.75 -20.90
C ASN A 306 0.79 13.05 -19.88
N LEU A 307 0.98 11.75 -19.66
CA LEU A 307 0.19 10.90 -18.75
C LEU A 307 -1.27 10.65 -19.19
N SER A 308 -1.64 11.02 -20.43
CA SER A 308 -2.98 10.69 -20.95
C SER A 308 -3.05 9.25 -21.48
N VAL A 309 -4.27 8.74 -21.59
CA VAL A 309 -4.57 7.50 -22.32
C VAL A 309 -4.50 7.77 -23.83
N ALA A 310 -3.93 6.85 -24.59
CA ALA A 310 -3.85 6.95 -26.05
C ALA A 310 -5.24 7.21 -26.66
N ASN A 311 -5.35 8.16 -27.58
CA ASN A 311 -6.57 8.64 -28.22
C ASN A 311 -7.58 9.37 -27.28
N TYR A 312 -7.33 9.47 -25.98
CA TYR A 312 -8.17 10.17 -25.01
C TYR A 312 -7.35 11.25 -24.26
N PRO A 313 -7.11 12.39 -24.89
CA PRO A 313 -6.23 13.43 -24.35
C PRO A 313 -6.73 14.07 -23.06
N ASP A 314 -8.02 13.91 -22.74
CA ASP A 314 -8.68 14.43 -21.54
C ASP A 314 -8.74 13.40 -20.40
N VAL A 315 -8.28 12.16 -20.60
CA VAL A 315 -8.26 11.09 -19.60
C VAL A 315 -6.82 10.78 -19.23
N PHE A 316 -6.47 11.00 -17.98
CA PHE A 316 -5.12 10.83 -17.44
C PHE A 316 -5.07 9.68 -16.45
N VAL A 317 -3.97 8.91 -16.47
CA VAL A 317 -3.72 7.85 -15.48
C VAL A 317 -2.40 8.16 -14.77
N ILE A 318 -2.41 8.12 -13.43
CA ILE A 318 -1.26 8.51 -12.61
C ILE A 318 -1.04 7.54 -11.43
N GLY A 319 0.16 7.62 -10.86
CA GLY A 319 0.59 6.80 -9.73
C GLY A 319 0.82 5.35 -10.12
N ASP A 320 0.70 4.45 -9.15
CA ASP A 320 1.02 3.02 -9.34
C ASP A 320 0.17 2.34 -10.42
N LEU A 321 -0.95 2.94 -10.84
CA LEU A 321 -1.78 2.46 -11.94
C LEU A 321 -1.15 2.73 -13.31
N ALA A 322 -0.28 3.74 -13.44
CA ALA A 322 0.36 4.14 -14.68
C ALA A 322 1.66 3.35 -14.93
N ASN A 323 1.89 3.04 -16.20
CA ASN A 323 3.19 2.64 -16.71
C ASN A 323 3.70 3.77 -17.61
N PHE A 324 4.68 4.53 -17.12
CA PHE A 324 5.33 5.63 -17.83
C PHE A 324 6.75 5.24 -18.26
N PRO A 325 6.98 4.80 -19.51
CA PRO A 325 8.29 4.32 -19.96
C PRO A 325 9.16 5.41 -20.64
N HIS A 326 8.66 6.66 -20.75
CA HIS A 326 9.21 7.67 -21.65
C HIS A 326 10.50 8.36 -21.18
N GLN A 327 10.96 8.06 -19.96
CA GLN A 327 12.17 8.72 -19.44
C GLN A 327 13.45 7.88 -19.62
N ASN A 328 13.37 6.55 -19.37
CA ASN A 328 14.54 5.67 -19.39
C ASN A 328 14.22 4.30 -20.04
N GLU A 329 13.23 4.25 -20.93
CA GLU A 329 12.71 3.02 -21.55
C GLU A 329 12.26 1.94 -20.52
N ARG A 330 12.06 2.36 -19.28
CA ARG A 330 11.58 1.52 -18.17
C ARG A 330 10.47 2.24 -17.43
N PRO A 331 9.48 1.51 -16.93
CA PRO A 331 8.46 2.10 -16.08
C PRO A 331 9.07 2.79 -14.87
N LEU A 332 8.48 3.91 -14.47
CA LEU A 332 8.84 4.54 -13.20
C LEU A 332 8.49 3.62 -12.01
N PRO A 333 9.23 3.72 -10.90
CA PRO A 333 8.96 2.92 -9.71
C PRO A 333 7.62 3.31 -9.09
N GLY A 334 6.90 2.32 -8.52
CA GLY A 334 5.66 2.55 -7.75
C GLY A 334 5.96 3.12 -6.37
N VAL A 335 6.28 4.40 -6.29
CA VAL A 335 6.61 5.12 -5.06
C VAL A 335 5.83 6.42 -4.96
N ALA A 336 5.56 6.86 -3.73
CA ALA A 336 4.78 8.08 -3.48
C ALA A 336 5.29 9.33 -4.22
N PRO A 337 6.61 9.63 -4.29
CA PRO A 337 7.12 10.80 -5.02
C PRO A 337 6.78 10.83 -6.51
N VAL A 338 6.72 9.66 -7.17
CA VAL A 338 6.28 9.58 -8.58
C VAL A 338 4.81 10.00 -8.68
N ALA A 339 3.93 9.36 -7.92
CA ALA A 339 2.51 9.66 -7.93
C ALA A 339 2.20 11.13 -7.61
N MET A 340 2.92 11.71 -6.64
CA MET A 340 2.79 13.13 -6.27
C MET A 340 3.16 14.06 -7.42
N GLN A 341 4.32 13.83 -8.06
CA GLN A 341 4.79 14.66 -9.18
C GLN A 341 3.89 14.51 -10.41
N GLU A 342 3.42 13.31 -10.70
CA GLU A 342 2.44 13.07 -11.78
C GLU A 342 1.14 13.81 -11.52
N GLY A 343 0.60 13.76 -10.30
CA GLY A 343 -0.61 14.49 -9.91
C GLY A 343 -0.46 16.00 -10.05
N GLU A 344 0.66 16.56 -9.58
CA GLU A 344 0.95 18.00 -9.74
C GLU A 344 1.12 18.40 -11.21
N TYR A 345 1.78 17.55 -12.01
CA TYR A 345 1.97 17.81 -13.43
C TYR A 345 0.65 17.84 -14.19
N VAL A 346 -0.21 16.79 -14.01
CA VAL A 346 -1.51 16.74 -14.71
C VAL A 346 -2.40 17.91 -14.32
N ALA A 347 -2.39 18.29 -13.05
CA ALA A 347 -3.12 19.48 -12.60
C ALA A 347 -2.66 20.78 -13.29
N LYS A 348 -1.35 20.96 -13.44
CA LYS A 348 -0.77 22.09 -14.19
C LYS A 348 -1.10 22.02 -15.68
N LEU A 349 -1.03 20.82 -16.28
CA LEU A 349 -1.37 20.58 -17.69
C LEU A 349 -2.82 20.97 -17.98
N ILE A 350 -3.77 20.50 -17.15
CA ILE A 350 -5.20 20.83 -17.30
C ILE A 350 -5.39 22.34 -17.23
N LYS A 351 -4.83 22.98 -16.21
CA LYS A 351 -4.92 24.46 -16.06
C LYS A 351 -4.39 25.19 -17.28
N GLN A 352 -3.24 24.77 -17.84
CA GLN A 352 -2.66 25.42 -19.02
C GLN A 352 -3.53 25.21 -20.26
N ARG A 353 -4.05 23.98 -20.46
CA ARG A 353 -4.96 23.69 -21.57
C ARG A 353 -6.25 24.53 -21.53
N VAL A 354 -6.83 24.72 -20.33
CA VAL A 354 -8.01 25.62 -20.16
C VAL A 354 -7.67 27.05 -20.57
N ASN A 355 -6.43 27.48 -20.43
CA ASN A 355 -5.94 28.79 -20.87
C ASN A 355 -5.42 28.80 -22.33
N GLY A 356 -5.58 27.73 -23.09
CA GLY A 356 -5.09 27.61 -24.46
C GLY A 356 -3.55 27.50 -24.59
N GLN A 357 -2.90 27.01 -23.54
CA GLN A 357 -1.43 26.88 -23.48
C GLN A 357 -1.01 25.41 -23.41
N GLU A 358 0.15 25.10 -23.98
CA GLU A 358 0.77 23.79 -23.87
C GLU A 358 1.90 23.80 -22.83
N ILE A 359 2.20 22.63 -22.26
CA ILE A 359 3.38 22.41 -21.41
C ILE A 359 4.21 21.24 -21.94
N ALA A 360 5.49 21.21 -21.59
CA ALA A 360 6.38 20.13 -21.92
C ALA A 360 5.88 18.78 -21.33
N PRO A 361 6.25 17.64 -21.94
CA PRO A 361 5.96 16.31 -21.39
C PRO A 361 6.41 16.13 -19.95
N PHE A 362 5.79 15.20 -19.25
CA PHE A 362 6.15 14.88 -17.87
C PHE A 362 7.60 14.40 -17.77
N ARG A 363 8.26 14.84 -16.72
CA ARG A 363 9.59 14.37 -16.34
C ARG A 363 9.67 14.19 -14.84
N TYR A 364 9.92 12.97 -14.41
CA TYR A 364 10.13 12.63 -13.00
C TYR A 364 11.51 13.12 -12.52
N VAL A 365 11.52 13.79 -11.40
CA VAL A 365 12.73 14.15 -10.66
C VAL A 365 12.91 13.15 -9.53
N GLU A 366 13.95 12.33 -9.61
CA GLU A 366 14.21 11.30 -8.61
C GLU A 366 14.66 11.92 -7.29
N LEU A 367 13.97 11.54 -6.21
CA LEU A 367 14.25 12.00 -4.84
C LEU A 367 15.01 10.96 -4.01
N GLY A 368 15.33 9.80 -4.63
CA GLY A 368 16.00 8.69 -3.97
C GLY A 368 15.04 7.68 -3.35
N SER A 369 15.62 6.61 -2.83
CA SER A 369 14.93 5.48 -2.21
C SER A 369 15.44 5.26 -0.79
N LEU A 370 14.50 5.01 0.14
CA LEU A 370 14.80 4.79 1.55
C LEU A 370 14.04 3.56 2.04
N ALA A 371 14.71 2.74 2.86
CA ALA A 371 14.07 1.64 3.58
C ALA A 371 14.64 1.53 4.99
N VAL A 372 13.77 1.39 6.00
CA VAL A 372 14.17 1.14 7.37
C VAL A 372 14.18 -0.37 7.64
N ILE A 373 15.17 -0.81 8.40
CA ILE A 373 15.30 -2.22 8.78
C ILE A 373 14.91 -2.40 10.26
N GLY A 374 15.19 -1.43 11.06
CA GLY A 374 14.87 -1.40 12.48
C GLY A 374 15.43 -0.15 13.14
N GLN A 375 15.38 -0.09 14.45
CA GLN A 375 15.90 1.04 15.22
C GLN A 375 17.38 1.26 14.92
N ASN A 376 17.74 2.48 14.53
CA ASN A 376 19.10 2.89 14.14
C ASN A 376 19.66 2.22 12.87
N ALA A 377 18.81 1.56 12.08
CA ALA A 377 19.23 0.85 10.88
C ALA A 377 18.29 1.12 9.72
N ALA A 378 18.80 1.81 8.70
CA ALA A 378 18.15 2.06 7.42
C ALA A 378 19.18 2.04 6.29
N VAL A 379 18.67 2.01 5.06
CA VAL A 379 19.46 2.21 3.84
C VAL A 379 18.88 3.38 3.06
N VAL A 380 19.75 4.19 2.46
CA VAL A 380 19.42 5.36 1.67
C VAL A 380 20.21 5.31 0.38
N ASP A 381 19.51 5.45 -0.74
CA ASP A 381 20.06 5.61 -2.09
C ASP A 381 19.51 6.90 -2.69
N LEU A 382 20.33 7.95 -2.78
CA LEU A 382 19.98 9.22 -3.42
C LEU A 382 20.51 9.33 -4.86
N GLY A 383 20.92 8.20 -5.45
CA GLY A 383 21.56 8.15 -6.75
C GLY A 383 23.04 8.53 -6.69
N PHE A 384 23.35 9.77 -6.30
CA PHE A 384 24.73 10.28 -6.19
C PHE A 384 25.45 9.92 -4.88
N ILE A 385 24.71 9.58 -3.83
CA ILE A 385 25.27 9.11 -2.55
C ILE A 385 24.43 7.97 -1.98
N LYS A 386 25.13 6.96 -1.44
CA LYS A 386 24.53 5.76 -0.86
C LYS A 386 25.14 5.51 0.50
N PHE A 387 24.29 5.34 1.52
CA PHE A 387 24.74 5.10 2.89
C PHE A 387 23.73 4.29 3.69
N SER A 388 24.13 3.83 4.88
CA SER A 388 23.31 2.98 5.72
C SER A 388 23.60 3.21 7.20
N GLY A 389 22.79 2.63 8.08
CA GLY A 389 22.95 2.69 9.53
C GLY A 389 22.23 3.88 10.15
N PHE A 390 22.80 4.45 11.23
CA PHE A 390 22.13 5.48 12.03
C PHE A 390 21.83 6.77 11.25
N LEU A 391 22.77 7.27 10.45
CA LEU A 391 22.53 8.48 9.64
C LEU A 391 21.43 8.25 8.59
N ALA A 392 21.40 7.08 7.96
CA ALA A 392 20.33 6.71 7.05
C ALA A 392 18.97 6.64 7.77
N TRP A 393 18.95 6.16 8.99
CA TRP A 393 17.76 6.10 9.83
C TRP A 393 17.24 7.50 10.19
N LEU A 394 18.13 8.45 10.52
CA LEU A 394 17.74 9.85 10.75
C LEU A 394 17.15 10.51 9.49
N VAL A 395 17.77 10.29 8.33
CA VAL A 395 17.24 10.79 7.03
C VAL A 395 15.88 10.16 6.73
N TRP A 396 15.71 8.88 7.01
CA TRP A 396 14.43 8.18 6.86
C TRP A 396 13.34 8.81 7.74
N ILE A 397 13.62 9.07 9.03
CA ILE A 397 12.71 9.75 9.96
C ILE A 397 12.29 11.11 9.39
N PHE A 398 13.28 11.93 9.03
CA PHE A 398 13.03 13.28 8.54
C PHE A 398 12.16 13.27 7.28
N ALA A 399 12.48 12.43 6.31
CA ALA A 399 11.72 12.31 5.06
C ALA A 399 10.26 11.90 5.33
N HIS A 400 10.02 10.91 6.21
CA HIS A 400 8.67 10.43 6.49
C HIS A 400 7.83 11.45 7.27
N VAL A 401 8.41 12.17 8.22
CA VAL A 401 7.73 13.27 8.91
C VAL A 401 7.45 14.43 7.94
N TYR A 402 8.39 14.76 7.05
CA TYR A 402 8.20 15.83 6.08
C TYR A 402 7.00 15.59 5.17
N TYR A 403 6.88 14.37 4.61
CA TYR A 403 5.81 14.01 3.68
C TYR A 403 4.50 13.61 4.37
N LEU A 404 4.49 13.32 5.67
CA LEU A 404 3.26 13.06 6.41
C LEU A 404 2.33 14.28 6.34
N ILE A 405 1.06 14.03 6.08
CA ILE A 405 0.06 15.08 5.90
C ILE A 405 -0.47 15.51 7.26
N GLU A 406 -0.84 16.79 7.36
CA GLU A 406 -1.28 17.52 8.55
C GLU A 406 -0.22 17.68 9.64
N PHE A 407 -0.22 18.88 10.24
CA PHE A 407 0.76 19.24 11.28
C PHE A 407 0.58 18.41 12.54
N ASP A 408 -0.66 18.14 12.93
CA ASP A 408 -1.00 17.39 14.14
C ASP A 408 -0.44 15.96 14.06
N ASN A 409 -0.61 15.30 12.93
CA ASN A 409 -0.06 13.95 12.71
C ASN A 409 1.46 13.93 12.80
N LYS A 410 2.15 14.95 12.25
CA LYS A 410 3.61 15.09 12.34
C LYS A 410 4.07 15.17 13.80
N MET A 411 3.41 16.00 14.61
CA MET A 411 3.75 16.18 16.02
C MET A 411 3.52 14.91 16.83
N VAL A 412 2.36 14.27 16.64
CA VAL A 412 2.00 13.02 17.33
C VAL A 412 2.99 11.91 17.00
N VAL A 413 3.29 11.70 15.72
CA VAL A 413 4.24 10.67 15.26
C VAL A 413 5.65 10.93 15.80
N MET A 414 6.13 12.17 15.77
CA MET A 414 7.46 12.51 16.33
C MET A 414 7.53 12.25 17.84
N LEU A 415 6.50 12.62 18.60
CA LEU A 415 6.44 12.37 20.04
C LEU A 415 6.37 10.88 20.35
N GLN A 416 5.57 10.11 19.63
CA GLN A 416 5.47 8.65 19.78
C GLN A 416 6.80 7.96 19.41
N TRP A 417 7.45 8.35 18.33
CA TRP A 417 8.76 7.81 17.95
C TRP A 417 9.82 8.15 18.99
N GLY A 418 9.86 9.39 19.49
CA GLY A 418 10.75 9.77 20.57
C GLY A 418 10.52 8.95 21.84
N TRP A 419 9.26 8.82 22.27
CA TRP A 419 8.89 8.00 23.43
C TRP A 419 9.28 6.53 23.24
N ASN A 420 8.92 5.93 22.09
CA ASN A 420 9.24 4.55 21.78
C ASN A 420 10.75 4.28 21.71
N TYR A 421 11.52 5.27 21.24
CA TYR A 421 12.98 5.17 21.18
C TYR A 421 13.61 4.98 22.57
N PHE A 422 13.17 5.76 23.55
CA PHE A 422 13.72 5.71 24.91
C PHE A 422 13.13 4.58 25.77
N THR A 423 11.83 4.32 25.66
CA THR A 423 11.13 3.36 26.53
C THR A 423 11.05 1.95 25.95
N ARG A 424 11.27 1.79 24.64
CA ARG A 424 10.99 0.55 23.87
C ARG A 424 9.55 0.05 24.04
N SER A 425 8.62 0.94 24.37
CA SER A 425 7.20 0.63 24.57
C SER A 425 6.42 1.04 23.31
N ARG A 426 5.56 0.15 22.82
CA ARG A 426 4.64 0.44 21.71
C ARG A 426 3.23 0.54 22.26
N GLY A 427 2.59 1.70 22.15
CA GLY A 427 1.30 1.98 22.77
C GLY A 427 0.10 1.36 22.05
N ALA A 428 0.19 1.13 20.74
CA ALA A 428 -0.91 0.64 19.90
C ALA A 428 -0.98 -0.90 19.79
N ARG A 429 -0.50 -1.64 20.80
CA ARG A 429 -0.51 -3.11 20.87
C ARG A 429 -1.89 -3.69 21.22
N LEU A 430 -2.94 -3.19 20.61
CA LEU A 430 -4.30 -3.58 20.91
C LEU A 430 -4.74 -4.73 19.98
N ILE A 431 -5.26 -5.78 20.59
CA ILE A 431 -6.01 -6.81 19.89
C ILE A 431 -7.47 -6.33 19.88
N THR A 432 -7.95 -5.96 18.72
CA THR A 432 -9.31 -5.43 18.51
C THR A 432 -10.16 -6.44 17.76
N GLY A 433 -11.48 -6.48 18.03
CA GLY A 433 -12.42 -7.41 17.45
C GLY A 433 -13.19 -8.20 18.53
N GLU A 434 -14.29 -8.85 18.16
CA GLU A 434 -15.06 -9.69 19.07
C GLU A 434 -14.36 -11.02 19.36
N LYS A 435 -14.70 -11.68 20.49
CA LYS A 435 -14.08 -12.93 20.97
C LYS A 435 -14.11 -14.11 20.00
N ASP A 436 -14.93 -14.04 18.96
CA ASP A 436 -15.06 -15.06 17.93
C ASP A 436 -13.88 -15.10 16.95
N LEU A 437 -12.85 -14.28 17.14
CA LEU A 437 -11.68 -14.23 16.27
C LEU A 437 -10.72 -15.43 16.43
N VAL A 438 -10.86 -16.25 17.47
CA VAL A 438 -10.25 -17.60 17.50
C VAL A 438 -11.07 -18.57 16.66
N SER A 439 -12.38 -18.38 16.56
CA SER A 439 -13.28 -19.05 15.60
C SER A 439 -13.37 -18.32 14.26
N GLY A 440 -12.97 -17.06 14.19
CA GLY A 440 -12.91 -16.24 12.97
C GLY A 440 -12.00 -16.83 11.88
N PHE A 441 -10.96 -17.55 12.29
CA PHE A 441 -10.22 -18.40 11.35
C PHE A 441 -11.12 -19.42 10.66
N LYS A 442 -12.11 -20.02 11.35
CA LYS A 442 -13.12 -20.91 10.76
C LYS A 442 -14.14 -20.13 9.92
N LEU A 443 -14.61 -18.97 10.37
CA LEU A 443 -15.59 -18.16 9.64
C LEU A 443 -15.02 -17.55 8.34
N TYR A 444 -13.74 -17.14 8.34
CA TYR A 444 -13.06 -16.71 7.11
C TYR A 444 -12.85 -17.88 6.14
N GLN A 445 -12.56 -19.07 6.63
CA GLN A 445 -12.51 -20.28 5.80
C GLN A 445 -13.89 -20.61 5.21
N GLU A 446 -14.93 -20.56 6.00
CA GLU A 446 -16.32 -20.80 5.56
C GLU A 446 -16.84 -19.72 4.60
N ALA A 447 -16.43 -18.45 4.77
CA ALA A 447 -16.77 -17.36 3.86
C ALA A 447 -16.02 -17.49 2.53
N ALA A 448 -14.71 -17.81 2.57
CA ALA A 448 -13.91 -18.05 1.37
C ALA A 448 -14.38 -19.29 0.58
N GLU A 449 -14.79 -20.37 1.26
CA GLU A 449 -15.41 -21.53 0.63
C GLU A 449 -16.78 -21.20 0.00
N LYS A 450 -17.56 -20.32 0.58
CA LYS A 450 -18.83 -19.84 0.01
C LYS A 450 -18.62 -18.98 -1.22
N GLU A 451 -17.65 -18.03 -1.20
CA GLU A 451 -17.31 -17.24 -2.38
C GLU A 451 -16.77 -18.09 -3.52
N THR A 452 -15.90 -19.05 -3.23
CA THR A 452 -15.37 -19.99 -4.23
C THR A 452 -16.49 -20.85 -4.85
N LYS A 453 -17.46 -21.30 -4.04
CA LYS A 453 -18.63 -22.06 -4.52
C LYS A 453 -19.63 -21.21 -5.31
N VAL A 454 -19.71 -19.91 -5.05
CA VAL A 454 -20.53 -18.98 -5.81
C VAL A 454 -19.90 -18.68 -7.16
N ASN A 455 -18.58 -18.45 -7.21
CA ASN A 455 -17.87 -18.19 -8.46
C ASN A 455 -17.85 -19.42 -9.40
N LEU A 456 -17.70 -20.63 -8.87
CA LEU A 456 -17.81 -21.87 -9.65
C LEU A 456 -19.23 -22.17 -10.18
N LYS A 457 -20.28 -21.54 -9.62
CA LYS A 457 -21.65 -21.65 -10.13
C LYS A 457 -22.01 -20.57 -11.16
N VAL A 458 -21.19 -19.54 -11.30
CA VAL A 458 -21.37 -18.49 -12.30
C VAL A 458 -20.60 -18.82 -13.60
N GLU A 459 -19.59 -19.70 -13.52
CA GLU A 459 -18.81 -20.18 -14.67
C GLU A 459 -19.34 -21.50 -15.28
N ALA A 460 -20.34 -22.13 -14.69
CA ALA A 460 -21.05 -23.32 -15.21
C ALA A 460 -22.44 -22.97 -15.74
#